data_4309cf188594dd0e224b43c1011e19eb
#
_entry.id   4309cf188594dd0e224b43c1011e19eb
#
_cell.length_a   1.000
_cell.length_b   1.000
_cell.length_c   1.000
_cell.angle_alpha   90.00
_cell.angle_beta   90.00
_cell.angle_gamma   90.00
#
_symmetry.space_group_name_H-M   'P 1'
#
loop_
_entity.id
_entity.type
_entity.pdbx_description
1 polymer ?
#
loop_
_entity_poly.entity_id
_entity_poly.type
_entity_poly.pdbx_seq_one_letter_code
_entity_poly.pdbx_strand_id
1 'polypeptide(L)'
;MVVLFDSSFHTVASHLSINTDIFLGTRSSSMNEVDFLNSLLAINPSLRFSGLVEKSGHLSASVIRQGISEHLKGRNPEISYTQSAYIIELRKIFENELGNLNSVIYIYDKVIMFSIPIRNHIVVISSDKNIDIDSVFKQVQSFIKSSETELDLELDVKNINQDKKESVRNLYDSGISEEMIAEQVDLNLATVKSLIKIITTSTK
;
A
#
# COMPACT_ATOMS: atom_id res chain seq x y z
N MET A 1 -21.27 -45.68 38.68
CA MET A 1 -20.73 -46.56 37.60
C MET A 1 -19.57 -45.75 36.98
N VAL A 2 -18.38 -46.08 37.42
CA VAL A 2 -17.12 -45.48 37.02
C VAL A 2 -16.62 -46.25 35.82
N VAL A 3 -16.34 -45.59 34.71
CA VAL A 3 -15.60 -46.20 33.60
C VAL A 3 -14.30 -45.40 33.42
N LEU A 4 -13.23 -46.09 33.84
CA LEU A 4 -11.83 -45.73 33.57
C LEU A 4 -11.56 -46.06 32.10
N PHE A 5 -11.01 -45.09 31.34
CA PHE A 5 -10.36 -45.37 30.08
C PHE A 5 -8.86 -45.15 30.18
N ASP A 6 -8.20 -46.22 29.78
CA ASP A 6 -6.80 -46.55 29.83
C ASP A 6 -5.95 -45.65 28.94
N SER A 7 -4.77 -45.34 29.49
CA SER A 7 -3.69 -44.62 28.87
C SER A 7 -2.89 -45.58 27.96
N SER A 8 -2.88 -45.39 26.67
CA SER A 8 -1.80 -45.88 25.79
C SER A 8 -1.91 -45.26 24.40
N PHE A 9 -1.26 -44.12 24.16
CA PHE A 9 -0.80 -43.79 22.82
C PHE A 9 0.67 -43.39 22.86
N HIS A 10 1.45 -44.24 22.24
CA HIS A 10 2.89 -44.12 22.05
C HIS A 10 3.27 -42.87 21.24
N THR A 11 4.25 -42.24 21.79
CA THR A 11 5.15 -41.25 21.18
C THR A 11 5.59 -41.70 19.78
N VAL A 12 5.30 -40.88 18.76
CA VAL A 12 6.08 -40.82 17.54
C VAL A 12 6.52 -39.35 17.42
N ALA A 13 7.67 -39.07 18.02
CA ALA A 13 8.42 -37.84 17.75
C ALA A 13 9.12 -38.04 16.41
N SER A 14 8.53 -37.59 15.32
CA SER A 14 9.24 -37.34 14.07
C SER A 14 9.70 -35.91 14.06
N HIS A 15 11.01 -35.75 14.06
CA HIS A 15 11.76 -34.50 13.91
C HIS A 15 11.22 -33.67 12.71
N LEU A 16 10.48 -32.61 13.01
CA LEU A 16 10.42 -31.44 12.14
C LEU A 16 11.40 -30.42 12.75
N SER A 17 12.64 -30.45 12.27
CA SER A 17 13.54 -29.31 12.38
C SER A 17 12.92 -28.15 11.63
N ILE A 18 12.16 -27.31 12.34
CA ILE A 18 11.78 -26.01 11.85
C ILE A 18 13.06 -25.18 11.92
N ASN A 19 13.68 -24.95 10.78
CA ASN A 19 14.75 -23.99 10.62
C ASN A 19 14.24 -22.61 11.05
N THR A 20 14.57 -22.23 12.29
CA THR A 20 14.31 -20.91 12.87
C THR A 20 15.26 -19.82 12.34
N ASP A 21 16.08 -20.14 11.35
CA ASP A 21 17.11 -19.22 10.81
C ASP A 21 16.65 -18.38 9.61
N ILE A 22 15.34 -18.40 9.25
CA ILE A 22 14.85 -17.64 8.08
C ILE A 22 14.25 -16.27 8.45
N PHE A 23 14.24 -15.88 9.74
CA PHE A 23 13.49 -14.67 10.14
C PHE A 23 14.37 -13.47 10.53
N LEU A 24 15.67 -13.47 10.24
CA LEU A 24 16.55 -12.31 10.47
C LEU A 24 17.22 -11.80 9.18
N GLY A 25 16.56 -12.00 8.05
CA GLY A 25 16.87 -11.26 6.84
C GLY A 25 16.09 -9.95 6.87
N THR A 26 16.72 -8.86 7.24
CA THR A 26 16.23 -7.50 7.02
C THR A 26 16.03 -7.26 5.53
N ARG A 27 14.90 -7.72 4.96
CA ARG A 27 14.37 -7.22 3.71
C ARG A 27 13.72 -5.87 3.99
N SER A 28 14.52 -4.82 4.03
CA SER A 28 14.05 -3.50 3.65
C SER A 28 13.86 -3.50 2.13
N SER A 29 12.88 -4.24 1.62
CA SER A 29 12.40 -4.03 0.26
C SER A 29 11.36 -2.92 0.37
N SER A 30 11.58 -1.79 -0.28
CA SER A 30 10.54 -0.80 -0.50
C SER A 30 9.32 -1.54 -1.06
N MET A 31 8.16 -1.32 -0.45
CA MET A 31 6.90 -1.95 -0.85
C MET A 31 6.41 -1.25 -2.12
N ASN A 32 6.48 -1.92 -3.28
CA ASN A 32 5.99 -1.30 -4.51
C ASN A 32 4.46 -1.18 -4.52
N GLU A 33 3.93 -0.32 -5.41
CA GLU A 33 2.49 -0.03 -5.52
C GLU A 33 1.64 -1.31 -5.65
N VAL A 34 2.09 -2.27 -6.46
CA VAL A 34 1.35 -3.52 -6.69
C VAL A 34 1.39 -4.42 -5.46
N ASP A 35 2.52 -4.51 -4.76
CA ASP A 35 2.65 -5.28 -3.52
C ASP A 35 1.80 -4.67 -2.41
N PHE A 36 1.76 -3.33 -2.31
CA PHE A 36 0.87 -2.61 -1.40
C PHE A 36 -0.60 -2.96 -1.69
N LEU A 37 -1.03 -2.89 -2.95
CA LEU A 37 -2.41 -3.16 -3.34
C LEU A 37 -2.79 -4.63 -3.16
N ASN A 38 -1.88 -5.58 -3.42
CA ASN A 38 -2.08 -7.00 -3.14
C ASN A 38 -2.24 -7.25 -1.63
N SER A 39 -1.37 -6.66 -0.81
CA SER A 39 -1.43 -6.78 0.64
C SER A 39 -2.74 -6.20 1.19
N LEU A 40 -3.22 -5.11 0.61
CA LEU A 40 -4.49 -4.50 0.94
C LEU A 40 -5.67 -5.45 0.65
N LEU A 41 -5.70 -6.11 -0.51
CA LEU A 41 -6.71 -7.11 -0.83
C LEU A 41 -6.63 -8.34 0.07
N ALA A 42 -5.45 -8.67 0.59
CA ALA A 42 -5.27 -9.82 1.49
C ALA A 42 -5.89 -9.61 2.89
N ILE A 43 -6.15 -8.35 3.30
CA ILE A 43 -6.74 -8.01 4.60
C ILE A 43 -8.08 -8.72 4.81
N ASN A 44 -8.92 -8.75 3.77
CA ASN A 44 -10.23 -9.36 3.89
C ASN A 44 -10.65 -10.03 2.56
N PRO A 45 -11.16 -11.28 2.59
CA PRO A 45 -11.57 -11.99 1.39
C PRO A 45 -12.71 -11.31 0.61
N SER A 46 -13.50 -10.45 1.26
CA SER A 46 -14.58 -9.71 0.62
C SER A 46 -14.10 -8.48 -0.17
N LEU A 47 -12.83 -8.08 -0.05
CA LEU A 47 -12.25 -7.03 -0.87
C LEU A 47 -12.04 -7.54 -2.29
N ARG A 48 -12.52 -6.81 -3.27
CA ARG A 48 -12.62 -7.23 -4.68
C ARG A 48 -11.57 -6.56 -5.57
N PHE A 49 -11.34 -5.29 -5.31
CA PHE A 49 -10.48 -4.40 -6.08
C PHE A 49 -9.75 -3.46 -5.14
N SER A 50 -8.52 -3.16 -5.46
CA SER A 50 -7.75 -2.06 -4.88
C SER A 50 -7.03 -1.31 -5.99
N GLY A 51 -6.99 0.01 -5.90
CA GLY A 51 -6.34 0.87 -6.88
C GLY A 51 -5.73 2.10 -6.23
N LEU A 52 -4.66 2.58 -6.82
CA LEU A 52 -3.99 3.82 -6.46
C LEU A 52 -4.29 4.86 -7.55
N VAL A 53 -4.92 5.94 -7.15
CA VAL A 53 -5.39 7.01 -8.04
C VAL A 53 -4.66 8.30 -7.69
N GLU A 54 -4.13 8.98 -8.69
CA GLU A 54 -3.53 10.31 -8.55
C GLU A 54 -4.59 11.38 -8.29
N LYS A 55 -4.20 12.55 -7.80
CA LYS A 55 -5.11 13.71 -7.65
C LYS A 55 -5.75 14.16 -8.96
N SER A 56 -5.10 13.88 -10.09
CA SER A 56 -5.64 14.08 -11.45
C SER A 56 -6.83 13.19 -11.79
N GLY A 57 -7.05 12.13 -11.01
CA GLY A 57 -8.01 11.06 -11.30
C GLY A 57 -7.45 9.93 -12.17
N HIS A 58 -6.16 9.99 -12.53
CA HIS A 58 -5.48 8.91 -13.26
C HIS A 58 -5.20 7.72 -12.33
N LEU A 59 -5.46 6.50 -12.81
CA LEU A 59 -5.16 5.26 -12.10
C LEU A 59 -3.69 4.88 -12.34
N SER A 60 -2.84 4.99 -11.31
CA SER A 60 -1.41 4.64 -11.44
C SER A 60 -1.17 3.13 -11.34
N ALA A 61 -1.88 2.44 -10.46
CA ALA A 61 -1.80 0.99 -10.31
C ALA A 61 -3.12 0.42 -9.80
N SER A 62 -3.40 -0.85 -10.12
CA SER A 62 -4.58 -1.54 -9.58
C SER A 62 -4.38 -3.05 -9.53
N VAL A 63 -5.12 -3.68 -8.61
CA VAL A 63 -5.22 -5.13 -8.49
C VAL A 63 -6.68 -5.53 -8.33
N ILE A 64 -7.07 -6.56 -9.05
CA ILE A 64 -8.40 -7.18 -8.97
C ILE A 64 -8.22 -8.58 -8.39
N ARG A 65 -9.06 -8.96 -7.44
CA ARG A 65 -9.05 -10.32 -6.89
C ARG A 65 -9.35 -11.33 -7.99
N GLN A 66 -8.54 -12.36 -8.06
CA GLN A 66 -8.69 -13.43 -9.05
C GLN A 66 -10.08 -14.07 -8.97
N GLY A 67 -10.69 -14.35 -10.13
CA GLY A 67 -12.01 -15.01 -10.24
C GLY A 67 -13.21 -14.09 -10.05
N ILE A 68 -12.99 -12.77 -9.85
CA ILE A 68 -14.06 -11.77 -9.68
C ILE A 68 -14.25 -10.97 -10.98
N SER A 69 -15.50 -10.80 -11.38
CA SER A 69 -15.86 -9.90 -12.50
C SER A 69 -16.00 -8.46 -12.04
N GLU A 70 -15.55 -7.53 -12.87
CA GLU A 70 -15.73 -6.10 -12.64
C GLU A 70 -17.21 -5.70 -12.71
N HIS A 71 -17.63 -4.82 -11.81
CA HIS A 71 -18.97 -4.23 -11.84
C HIS A 71 -19.06 -3.08 -12.84
N LEU A 72 -18.03 -2.25 -12.91
CA LEU A 72 -17.95 -1.13 -13.85
C LEU A 72 -17.32 -1.62 -15.16
N LYS A 73 -17.86 -1.16 -16.29
CA LYS A 73 -17.41 -1.55 -17.64
C LYS A 73 -17.18 -0.34 -18.52
N GLY A 74 -16.38 -0.52 -19.57
CA GLY A 74 -16.07 0.52 -20.53
C GLY A 74 -15.30 1.67 -19.88
N ARG A 75 -15.78 2.90 -19.99
CA ARG A 75 -15.18 4.11 -19.42
C ARG A 75 -15.62 4.41 -17.97
N ASN A 76 -16.57 3.64 -17.41
CA ASN A 76 -17.11 3.91 -16.09
C ASN A 76 -16.08 3.79 -14.96
N PRO A 77 -15.09 2.87 -14.98
CA PRO A 77 -14.00 2.85 -14.01
C PRO A 77 -13.24 4.18 -13.96
N GLU A 78 -12.79 4.70 -15.10
CA GLU A 78 -12.06 5.97 -15.19
C GLU A 78 -12.88 7.15 -14.65
N ILE A 79 -14.17 7.20 -14.98
CA ILE A 79 -15.09 8.21 -14.45
C ILE A 79 -15.18 8.11 -12.94
N SER A 80 -15.28 6.89 -12.39
CA SER A 80 -15.34 6.66 -10.94
C SER A 80 -14.07 7.13 -10.22
N TYR A 81 -12.89 6.88 -10.79
CA TYR A 81 -11.61 7.33 -10.20
C TYR A 81 -11.50 8.85 -10.23
N THR A 82 -11.84 9.49 -11.35
CA THR A 82 -11.85 10.94 -11.49
C THR A 82 -12.83 11.59 -10.48
N GLN A 83 -14.02 11.01 -10.32
CA GLN A 83 -14.99 11.49 -9.34
C GLN A 83 -14.47 11.34 -7.90
N SER A 84 -13.80 10.23 -7.57
CA SER A 84 -13.20 10.02 -6.25
C SER A 84 -12.15 11.09 -5.93
N ALA A 85 -11.27 11.37 -6.89
CA ALA A 85 -10.26 12.42 -6.75
C ALA A 85 -10.89 13.79 -6.57
N TYR A 86 -11.85 14.14 -7.41
CA TYR A 86 -12.53 15.43 -7.36
C TYR A 86 -13.30 15.66 -6.05
N ILE A 87 -14.03 14.66 -5.56
CA ILE A 87 -14.79 14.76 -4.29
C ILE A 87 -13.84 14.96 -3.12
N ILE A 88 -12.72 14.23 -3.06
CA ILE A 88 -11.73 14.40 -2.00
C ILE A 88 -11.15 15.81 -2.01
N GLU A 89 -10.74 16.34 -3.17
CA GLU A 89 -10.19 17.69 -3.26
C GLU A 89 -11.23 18.76 -2.88
N LEU A 90 -12.49 18.62 -3.30
CA LEU A 90 -13.55 19.53 -2.90
C LEU A 90 -13.81 19.55 -1.38
N ARG A 91 -13.66 18.41 -0.71
CA ARG A 91 -13.88 18.30 0.73
C ARG A 91 -12.79 18.92 1.58
N LYS A 92 -11.60 19.12 1.04
CA LYS A 92 -10.48 19.77 1.74
C LYS A 92 -10.77 21.19 2.20
N ILE A 93 -11.69 21.90 1.55
CA ILE A 93 -12.09 23.25 1.98
C ILE A 93 -12.64 23.30 3.41
N PHE A 94 -13.10 22.17 3.94
CA PHE A 94 -13.65 22.05 5.28
C PHE A 94 -12.65 21.56 6.33
N GLU A 95 -11.40 21.30 5.95
CA GLU A 95 -10.40 20.69 6.86
C GLU A 95 -10.05 21.58 8.06
N ASN A 96 -10.15 22.91 7.92
CA ASN A 96 -9.94 23.83 9.02
C ASN A 96 -10.98 23.70 10.13
N GLU A 97 -12.23 23.39 9.79
CA GLU A 97 -13.36 23.27 10.74
C GLU A 97 -13.62 21.84 11.20
N LEU A 98 -13.43 20.86 10.30
CA LEU A 98 -13.80 19.48 10.53
C LEU A 98 -12.62 18.53 10.78
N GLY A 99 -11.38 19.03 10.60
CA GLY A 99 -10.19 18.19 10.59
C GLY A 99 -10.00 17.46 9.26
N ASN A 100 -8.92 16.69 9.14
CA ASN A 100 -8.55 16.01 7.90
C ASN A 100 -9.60 15.00 7.46
N LEU A 101 -9.88 14.97 6.16
CA LEU A 101 -10.77 13.96 5.56
C LEU A 101 -10.08 12.57 5.57
N ASN A 102 -10.63 11.64 6.34
CA ASN A 102 -10.06 10.30 6.45
C ASN A 102 -10.55 9.34 5.35
N SER A 103 -11.77 9.51 4.86
CA SER A 103 -12.34 8.65 3.82
C SER A 103 -13.67 9.16 3.28
N VAL A 104 -14.03 8.68 2.10
CA VAL A 104 -15.39 8.72 1.56
C VAL A 104 -15.85 7.29 1.31
N ILE A 105 -17.04 6.93 1.80
CA ILE A 105 -17.61 5.59 1.67
C ILE A 105 -18.88 5.68 0.83
N TYR A 106 -18.96 4.88 -0.23
CA TYR A 106 -20.12 4.75 -1.10
C TYR A 106 -20.75 3.39 -0.89
N ILE A 107 -22.02 3.37 -0.50
CA ILE A 107 -22.78 2.14 -0.27
C ILE A 107 -23.77 1.98 -1.41
N TYR A 108 -23.55 0.99 -2.27
CA TYR A 108 -24.44 0.60 -3.34
C TYR A 108 -25.15 -0.72 -3.03
N ASP A 109 -26.16 -1.05 -3.79
CA ASP A 109 -26.89 -2.32 -3.64
C ASP A 109 -26.06 -3.57 -3.91
N LYS A 110 -24.97 -3.44 -4.67
CA LYS A 110 -24.11 -4.57 -5.09
C LYS A 110 -22.71 -4.52 -4.52
N VAL A 111 -22.23 -3.37 -4.07
CA VAL A 111 -20.84 -3.15 -3.72
C VAL A 111 -20.72 -1.99 -2.73
N ILE A 112 -19.72 -2.07 -1.87
CA ILE A 112 -19.27 -0.94 -1.04
C ILE A 112 -17.93 -0.48 -1.59
N MET A 113 -17.75 0.83 -1.71
CA MET A 113 -16.50 1.43 -2.16
C MET A 113 -15.95 2.39 -1.11
N PHE A 114 -14.64 2.37 -0.95
CA PHE A 114 -13.89 3.28 -0.08
C PHE A 114 -12.94 4.11 -0.94
N SER A 115 -12.89 5.41 -0.69
CA SER A 115 -11.87 6.32 -1.23
C SER A 115 -11.13 6.95 -0.07
N ILE A 116 -9.86 6.63 0.11
CA ILE A 116 -9.05 7.01 1.26
C ILE A 116 -7.90 7.86 0.75
N PRO A 117 -7.83 9.16 1.11
CA PRO A 117 -6.72 10.01 0.72
C PRO A 117 -5.45 9.60 1.43
N ILE A 118 -4.34 9.52 0.68
CA ILE A 118 -2.99 9.33 1.19
C ILE A 118 -2.08 10.34 0.49
N ARG A 119 -1.60 11.36 1.18
CA ARG A 119 -0.77 12.45 0.62
C ARG A 119 -1.23 12.92 -0.77
N ASN A 120 -0.53 12.52 -1.84
CA ASN A 120 -0.78 12.91 -3.22
C ASN A 120 -1.59 11.90 -4.03
N HIS A 121 -2.03 10.82 -3.40
CA HIS A 121 -2.80 9.75 -4.03
C HIS A 121 -4.08 9.46 -3.25
N ILE A 122 -4.91 8.64 -3.84
CA ILE A 122 -6.16 8.14 -3.25
C ILE A 122 -6.17 6.63 -3.43
N VAL A 123 -6.30 5.90 -2.34
CA VAL A 123 -6.56 4.46 -2.38
C VAL A 123 -8.05 4.26 -2.59
N VAL A 124 -8.41 3.61 -3.71
CA VAL A 124 -9.79 3.23 -4.01
C VAL A 124 -9.92 1.72 -3.84
N ILE A 125 -10.89 1.31 -3.03
CA ILE A 125 -11.14 -0.10 -2.72
C ILE A 125 -12.60 -0.40 -2.99
N SER A 126 -12.90 -1.58 -3.53
CA SER A 126 -14.28 -2.09 -3.54
C SER A 126 -14.38 -3.41 -2.80
N SER A 127 -15.52 -3.66 -2.19
CA SER A 127 -15.83 -4.88 -1.46
C SER A 127 -17.21 -5.42 -1.83
N ASP A 128 -17.47 -6.66 -1.47
CA ASP A 128 -18.83 -7.21 -1.50
C ASP A 128 -19.74 -6.40 -0.57
N LYS A 129 -21.07 -6.44 -0.85
CA LYS A 129 -22.07 -5.71 -0.09
C LYS A 129 -22.16 -6.16 1.38
N ASN A 130 -22.07 -7.46 1.62
CA ASN A 130 -22.33 -8.06 2.92
C ASN A 130 -21.05 -8.16 3.76
N ILE A 131 -20.52 -6.98 4.16
CA ILE A 131 -19.37 -6.88 5.06
C ILE A 131 -19.74 -6.10 6.32
N ASP A 132 -19.02 -6.36 7.39
CA ASP A 132 -18.96 -5.44 8.52
C ASP A 132 -18.06 -4.25 8.11
N ILE A 133 -18.71 -3.15 7.70
CA ILE A 133 -18.03 -1.96 7.18
C ILE A 133 -17.04 -1.41 8.21
N ASP A 134 -17.43 -1.33 9.48
CA ASP A 134 -16.63 -0.75 10.53
C ASP A 134 -15.35 -1.57 10.79
N SER A 135 -15.51 -2.89 10.87
CA SER A 135 -14.38 -3.81 11.07
C SER A 135 -13.42 -3.78 9.88
N VAL A 136 -13.91 -3.89 8.65
CA VAL A 136 -13.08 -3.89 7.45
C VAL A 136 -12.38 -2.54 7.27
N PHE A 137 -13.09 -1.44 7.49
CA PHE A 137 -12.54 -0.10 7.37
C PHE A 137 -11.40 0.15 8.37
N LYS A 138 -11.55 -0.27 9.64
CA LYS A 138 -10.50 -0.17 10.65
C LYS A 138 -9.25 -0.96 10.28
N GLN A 139 -9.41 -2.18 9.75
CA GLN A 139 -8.30 -3.01 9.30
C GLN A 139 -7.55 -2.34 8.12
N VAL A 140 -8.30 -1.85 7.13
CA VAL A 140 -7.75 -1.12 5.98
C VAL A 140 -7.01 0.14 6.42
N GLN A 141 -7.61 0.96 7.27
CA GLN A 141 -6.96 2.17 7.78
C GLN A 141 -5.67 1.86 8.55
N SER A 142 -5.70 0.84 9.42
CA SER A 142 -4.53 0.42 10.18
C SER A 142 -3.39 -0.01 9.26
N PHE A 143 -3.69 -0.78 8.22
CA PHE A 143 -2.71 -1.21 7.23
C PHE A 143 -2.14 -0.02 6.45
N ILE A 144 -2.99 0.86 5.91
CA ILE A 144 -2.56 2.04 5.17
C ILE A 144 -1.61 2.88 6.03
N LYS A 145 -2.00 3.17 7.28
CA LYS A 145 -1.19 3.97 8.20
C LYS A 145 0.18 3.34 8.50
N SER A 146 0.26 2.01 8.60
CA SER A 146 1.53 1.32 8.83
C SER A 146 2.43 1.26 7.59
N SER A 147 1.83 1.28 6.39
CA SER A 147 2.54 1.15 5.11
C SER A 147 2.78 2.49 4.40
N GLU A 148 2.15 3.56 4.87
CA GLU A 148 2.16 4.87 4.20
C GLU A 148 3.57 5.41 3.98
N THR A 149 4.45 5.29 4.96
CA THR A 149 5.83 5.79 4.88
C THR A 149 6.64 5.07 3.80
N GLU A 150 6.50 3.75 3.66
CA GLU A 150 7.23 2.96 2.66
C GLU A 150 6.69 3.21 1.25
N LEU A 151 5.37 3.28 1.10
CA LEU A 151 4.71 3.61 -0.16
C LEU A 151 5.05 5.02 -0.64
N ASP A 152 5.04 6.00 0.26
CA ASP A 152 5.37 7.39 -0.03
C ASP A 152 6.81 7.54 -0.53
N LEU A 153 7.76 6.85 0.10
CA LEU A 153 9.16 6.87 -0.35
C LEU A 153 9.30 6.35 -1.78
N GLU A 154 8.54 5.34 -2.16
CA GLU A 154 8.58 4.81 -3.52
C GLU A 154 7.94 5.77 -4.52
N LEU A 155 6.78 6.33 -4.19
CA LEU A 155 6.09 7.31 -5.03
C LEU A 155 6.93 8.59 -5.21
N ASP A 156 7.59 9.07 -4.16
CA ASP A 156 8.51 10.20 -4.24
C ASP A 156 9.67 9.89 -5.19
N VAL A 157 10.29 8.71 -5.06
CA VAL A 157 11.39 8.28 -5.93
C VAL A 157 10.96 8.14 -7.39
N LYS A 158 9.75 7.62 -7.65
CA LYS A 158 9.18 7.45 -8.99
C LYS A 158 8.95 8.80 -9.67
N ASN A 159 8.47 9.79 -8.93
CA ASN A 159 8.14 11.12 -9.44
C ASN A 159 9.34 12.06 -9.60
N ILE A 160 10.54 11.66 -9.13
CA ILE A 160 11.76 12.44 -9.33
C ILE A 160 12.15 12.40 -10.81
N ASN A 161 12.39 13.56 -11.40
CA ASN A 161 12.85 13.65 -12.78
C ASN A 161 14.24 13.00 -12.96
N GLN A 162 14.55 12.62 -14.18
CA GLN A 162 15.77 11.90 -14.52
C GLN A 162 17.03 12.70 -14.18
N ASP A 163 17.00 14.03 -14.37
CA ASP A 163 18.15 14.90 -14.08
C ASP A 163 18.52 14.90 -12.58
N LYS A 164 17.52 14.95 -11.69
CA LYS A 164 17.76 14.84 -10.24
C LYS A 164 18.31 13.46 -9.86
N LYS A 165 17.78 12.37 -10.48
CA LYS A 165 18.30 11.01 -10.24
C LYS A 165 19.76 10.89 -10.65
N GLU A 166 20.14 11.47 -11.77
CA GLU A 166 21.50 11.49 -12.27
C GLU A 166 22.42 12.35 -11.41
N SER A 167 21.93 13.49 -10.93
CA SER A 167 22.65 14.32 -9.96
C SER A 167 22.94 13.58 -8.66
N VAL A 168 21.95 12.88 -8.10
CA VAL A 168 22.17 12.04 -6.89
C VAL A 168 23.22 10.98 -7.15
N ARG A 169 23.18 10.28 -8.31
CA ARG A 169 24.19 9.28 -8.69
C ARG A 169 25.58 9.89 -8.74
N ASN A 170 25.75 10.98 -9.47
CA ASN A 170 27.07 11.63 -9.67
C ASN A 170 27.68 12.10 -8.35
N LEU A 171 26.87 12.69 -7.46
CA LEU A 171 27.31 13.14 -6.15
C LEU A 171 27.68 11.96 -5.25
N TYR A 172 26.91 10.89 -5.27
CA TYR A 172 27.19 9.68 -4.50
C TYR A 172 28.48 8.99 -4.98
N ASP A 173 28.64 8.83 -6.29
CA ASP A 173 29.88 8.25 -6.89
C ASP A 173 31.12 9.13 -6.62
N SER A 174 30.93 10.43 -6.38
CA SER A 174 31.98 11.35 -5.96
C SER A 174 32.29 11.32 -4.46
N GLY A 175 31.63 10.46 -3.69
CA GLY A 175 31.85 10.27 -2.26
C GLY A 175 31.22 11.33 -1.36
N ILE A 176 30.25 12.09 -1.86
CA ILE A 176 29.48 13.05 -1.06
C ILE A 176 28.53 12.30 -0.12
N SER A 177 28.38 12.78 1.13
CA SER A 177 27.49 12.14 2.11
C SER A 177 26.01 12.30 1.71
N GLU A 178 25.18 11.36 2.11
CA GLU A 178 23.74 11.34 1.78
C GLU A 178 23.01 12.60 2.27
N GLU A 179 23.42 13.14 3.44
CA GLU A 179 22.88 14.38 4.01
C GLU A 179 23.22 15.58 3.11
N MET A 180 24.46 15.70 2.66
CA MET A 180 24.88 16.79 1.76
C MET A 180 24.23 16.66 0.37
N ILE A 181 24.06 15.44 -0.13
CA ILE A 181 23.34 15.18 -1.37
C ILE A 181 21.88 15.66 -1.22
N ALA A 182 21.22 15.31 -0.11
CA ALA A 182 19.84 15.70 0.15
C ALA A 182 19.65 17.22 0.11
N GLU A 183 20.55 17.95 0.75
CA GLU A 183 20.55 19.41 0.75
C GLU A 183 20.82 19.99 -0.65
N GLN A 184 21.78 19.45 -1.37
CA GLN A 184 22.22 19.99 -2.66
C GLN A 184 21.20 19.76 -3.80
N VAL A 185 20.48 18.63 -3.78
CA VAL A 185 19.46 18.32 -4.79
C VAL A 185 18.05 18.72 -4.38
N ASP A 186 17.88 19.31 -3.20
CA ASP A 186 16.58 19.70 -2.62
C ASP A 186 15.61 18.51 -2.59
N LEU A 187 16.03 17.44 -1.92
CA LEU A 187 15.25 16.24 -1.64
C LEU A 187 15.37 15.90 -0.15
N ASN A 188 14.35 15.22 0.40
CA ASN A 188 14.48 14.71 1.77
C ASN A 188 15.50 13.56 1.83
N LEU A 189 16.16 13.40 2.98
CA LEU A 189 17.20 12.39 3.19
C LEU A 189 16.71 10.95 2.95
N ALA A 190 15.48 10.64 3.32
CA ALA A 190 14.91 9.31 3.12
C ALA A 190 14.76 8.97 1.63
N THR A 191 14.33 9.94 0.82
CA THR A 191 14.24 9.80 -0.65
C THR A 191 15.62 9.61 -1.27
N VAL A 192 16.63 10.37 -0.84
CA VAL A 192 18.03 10.20 -1.31
C VAL A 192 18.55 8.80 -0.98
N LYS A 193 18.36 8.33 0.25
CA LYS A 193 18.74 6.96 0.67
C LYS A 193 18.06 5.89 -0.20
N SER A 194 16.78 6.06 -0.51
CA SER A 194 16.04 5.14 -1.38
C SER A 194 16.55 5.15 -2.81
N LEU A 195 16.85 6.34 -3.36
CA LEU A 195 17.48 6.46 -4.69
C LEU A 195 18.83 5.77 -4.77
N ILE A 196 19.71 6.02 -3.81
CA ILE A 196 21.06 5.41 -3.75
C ILE A 196 20.94 3.88 -3.70
N LYS A 197 20.00 3.36 -2.89
CA LYS A 197 19.76 1.92 -2.81
C LYS A 197 19.33 1.32 -4.16
N ILE A 198 18.44 2.00 -4.91
CA ILE A 198 18.02 1.56 -6.24
C ILE A 198 19.21 1.58 -7.22
N ILE A 199 19.99 2.65 -7.21
CA ILE A 199 21.17 2.83 -8.07
C ILE A 199 22.19 1.71 -7.85
N THR A 200 22.49 1.41 -6.58
CA THR A 200 23.50 0.40 -6.20
C THR A 200 23.04 -1.04 -6.45
N THR A 201 21.72 -1.30 -6.41
CA THR A 201 21.15 -2.63 -6.72
C THR A 201 21.02 -2.88 -8.22
N SER A 202 20.86 -1.86 -9.05
CA SER A 202 20.74 -1.98 -10.50
C SER A 202 22.09 -2.16 -11.23
N THR A 203 23.21 -2.07 -10.51
CA THR A 203 24.57 -2.16 -11.08
C THR A 203 25.21 -3.56 -10.86
N LYS A 204 24.47 -4.51 -10.30
CA LYS A 204 24.83 -5.92 -10.15
C LYS A 204 24.05 -6.78 -11.13
#